data_c992c8146b20a85233de8d4c3a5f5729
#
_entry.id   c992c8146b20a85233de8d4c3a5f5729
#
_cell.length_a   1.000
_cell.length_b   1.000
_cell.length_c   1.000
_cell.angle_alpha   90.00
_cell.angle_beta   90.00
_cell.angle_gamma   90.00
#
_symmetry.space_group_name_H-M   'P 1'
#
loop_
_entity.id
_entity.type
_entity.pdbx_description
1 polymer ?
#
loop_
_entity_poly.entity_id
_entity_poly.type
_entity_poly.pdbx_seq_one_letter_code
_entity_poly.pdbx_strand_id
1 'polypeptide(L)'
;MTQLKKYTWLWLMGCMLLLAACSSEKKEDDSWYRPIDEFVTQHQQMMQSQPDSMIQQIRNLKCGGKPELVEQWKRLIVAKCCYLKGADPECQALIDSVNGFCRQHPDQETTFKIQSYADNLQGVLLQAVGKREPARTYYIKAYRELMKLDHHNDAIDICINIADASRQLGKLADASSWYRRANFLADSLNLHEAQNSILAGLGQVYNDLRNYQLAHFYFRKAERQYPPRNPKDAHFFFNSWGNVYSSQEKPAEALKCFLKAQKATLQMGQPFMTAVVDANLGQTYLELNRLDSAQKYLANTTKFFFVPPNM
;
A
#
# COMPACT_ATOMS: atom_id res chain seq x y z
N MET A 1 -22.26 55.72 -28.27
CA MET A 1 -21.98 54.30 -28.14
C MET A 1 -20.48 53.93 -28.08
N THR A 2 -19.56 54.84 -27.90
CA THR A 2 -18.10 54.61 -27.99
C THR A 2 -17.39 54.65 -26.60
N GLN A 3 -18.00 55.12 -25.58
CA GLN A 3 -17.37 55.14 -24.21
C GLN A 3 -17.59 53.89 -23.39
N LEU A 4 -18.71 53.19 -23.56
CA LEU A 4 -18.96 51.91 -22.81
C LEU A 4 -18.03 50.76 -23.16
N LYS A 5 -17.54 50.71 -24.42
CA LYS A 5 -16.62 49.64 -24.88
C LYS A 5 -15.20 49.76 -24.32
N LYS A 6 -14.77 50.96 -23.89
CA LYS A 6 -13.42 51.12 -23.29
C LYS A 6 -13.36 50.62 -21.83
N TYR A 7 -14.45 50.70 -21.06
CA TYR A 7 -14.46 50.25 -19.69
C TYR A 7 -14.66 48.75 -19.55
N THR A 8 -15.36 48.11 -20.51
CA THR A 8 -15.48 46.65 -20.53
C THR A 8 -14.16 45.97 -20.87
N TRP A 9 -13.29 46.56 -21.70
CA TRP A 9 -11.95 46.02 -22.01
C TRP A 9 -11.00 46.17 -20.82
N LEU A 10 -11.03 47.27 -20.10
CA LEU A 10 -10.24 47.46 -18.87
C LEU A 10 -10.69 46.53 -17.74
N TRP A 11 -11.98 46.22 -17.64
CA TRP A 11 -12.52 45.28 -16.67
C TRP A 11 -12.13 43.83 -17.01
N LEU A 12 -12.17 43.46 -18.27
CA LEU A 12 -11.72 42.11 -18.75
C LEU A 12 -10.20 41.95 -18.60
N MET A 13 -9.39 42.97 -18.84
CA MET A 13 -7.95 42.90 -18.58
C MET A 13 -7.66 42.87 -17.06
N GLY A 14 -8.39 43.58 -16.23
CA GLY A 14 -8.28 43.52 -14.77
C GLY A 14 -8.66 42.15 -14.21
N CYS A 15 -9.72 41.51 -14.71
CA CYS A 15 -10.11 40.17 -14.34
C CYS A 15 -9.12 39.09 -14.84
N MET A 16 -8.53 39.25 -16.05
CA MET A 16 -7.48 38.35 -16.53
C MET A 16 -6.18 38.48 -15.73
N LEU A 17 -5.81 39.67 -15.27
CA LEU A 17 -4.66 39.88 -14.39
C LEU A 17 -4.90 39.32 -12.98
N LEU A 18 -6.13 39.37 -12.46
CA LEU A 18 -6.50 38.73 -11.20
C LEU A 18 -6.55 37.22 -11.29
N LEU A 19 -7.00 36.68 -12.42
CA LEU A 19 -6.95 35.22 -12.66
C LEU A 19 -5.52 34.70 -12.90
N ALA A 20 -4.64 35.51 -13.48
CA ALA A 20 -3.22 35.18 -13.61
C ALA A 20 -2.45 35.32 -12.29
N ALA A 21 -2.89 36.20 -11.39
CA ALA A 21 -2.31 36.35 -10.05
C ALA A 21 -2.74 35.23 -9.09
N CYS A 22 -3.91 34.57 -9.31
CA CYS A 22 -4.35 33.41 -8.54
C CYS A 22 -3.76 32.09 -9.03
N SER A 23 -3.02 32.04 -10.16
CA SER A 23 -2.45 30.80 -10.70
C SER A 23 -0.95 30.64 -10.50
N SER A 24 -0.32 31.51 -9.72
CA SER A 24 1.08 31.34 -9.30
C SER A 24 1.19 30.98 -7.83
N GLU A 25 0.41 30.02 -7.35
CA GLU A 25 0.89 29.22 -6.23
C GLU A 25 2.20 28.57 -6.73
N LYS A 26 3.31 29.01 -6.14
CA LYS A 26 4.60 28.36 -6.32
C LYS A 26 4.38 26.91 -5.93
N LYS A 27 4.25 26.00 -6.91
CA LYS A 27 4.43 24.57 -6.65
C LYS A 27 5.77 24.48 -5.95
N GLU A 28 5.73 24.06 -4.70
CA GLU A 28 6.95 23.87 -3.92
C GLU A 28 7.85 22.93 -4.74
N ASP A 29 9.14 23.26 -4.81
CA ASP A 29 10.11 22.48 -5.60
C ASP A 29 10.25 21.09 -4.97
N ASP A 30 9.44 20.16 -5.41
CA ASP A 30 9.43 18.74 -5.01
C ASP A 30 10.65 17.97 -5.54
N SER A 31 11.58 18.63 -6.19
CA SER A 31 12.76 18.00 -6.80
C SER A 31 13.68 17.31 -5.78
N TRP A 32 13.65 17.72 -4.50
CA TRP A 32 14.58 17.28 -3.48
C TRP A 32 14.44 15.80 -3.09
N TYR A 33 13.22 15.22 -3.13
CA TYR A 33 13.01 13.80 -2.79
C TYR A 33 12.97 12.88 -4.02
N ARG A 34 12.73 13.44 -5.21
CA ARG A 34 12.60 12.67 -6.46
C ARG A 34 13.77 11.70 -6.70
N PRO A 35 15.05 12.07 -6.53
CA PRO A 35 16.15 11.14 -6.71
C PRO A 35 16.08 9.92 -5.78
N ILE A 36 15.54 10.09 -4.56
CA ILE A 36 15.36 9.00 -3.62
C ILE A 36 14.22 8.08 -4.09
N ASP A 37 13.11 8.65 -4.51
CA ASP A 37 11.93 7.88 -4.98
C ASP A 37 12.24 7.11 -6.26
N GLU A 38 12.95 7.73 -7.21
CA GLU A 38 13.43 7.06 -8.41
C GLU A 38 14.37 5.90 -8.07
N PHE A 39 15.31 6.13 -7.16
CA PHE A 39 16.22 5.08 -6.69
C PHE A 39 15.44 3.93 -6.03
N VAL A 40 14.48 4.23 -5.15
CA VAL A 40 13.63 3.23 -4.49
C VAL A 40 12.82 2.43 -5.51
N THR A 41 12.25 3.11 -6.51
CA THR A 41 11.45 2.47 -7.57
C THR A 41 12.29 1.51 -8.40
N GLN A 42 13.51 1.92 -8.79
CA GLN A 42 14.44 1.07 -9.54
C GLN A 42 14.95 -0.14 -8.73
N HIS A 43 15.02 -0.03 -7.40
CA HIS A 43 15.58 -1.05 -6.51
C HIS A 43 14.53 -1.71 -5.60
N GLN A 44 13.26 -1.73 -6.03
CA GLN A 44 12.16 -2.28 -5.24
C GLN A 44 12.35 -3.75 -4.85
N GLN A 45 12.94 -4.54 -5.75
CA GLN A 45 13.27 -5.94 -5.46
C GLN A 45 14.37 -6.07 -4.41
N MET A 46 15.40 -5.22 -4.45
CA MET A 46 16.47 -5.19 -3.44
C MET A 46 15.92 -4.81 -2.06
N MET A 47 14.99 -3.87 -1.98
CA MET A 47 14.35 -3.50 -0.71
C MET A 47 13.69 -4.69 -0.02
N GLN A 48 13.13 -5.63 -0.79
CA GLN A 48 12.47 -6.82 -0.25
C GLN A 48 13.43 -7.97 0.04
N SER A 49 14.42 -8.22 -0.83
CA SER A 49 15.30 -9.39 -0.73
C SER A 49 16.60 -9.11 0.02
N GLN A 50 17.07 -7.88 0.03
CA GLN A 50 18.35 -7.45 0.62
C GLN A 50 18.20 -6.08 1.33
N PRO A 51 17.33 -5.96 2.36
CA PRO A 51 17.02 -4.69 2.99
C PRO A 51 18.25 -4.00 3.60
N ASP A 52 19.21 -4.74 4.12
CA ASP A 52 20.45 -4.15 4.66
C ASP A 52 21.33 -3.49 3.58
N SER A 53 21.44 -4.11 2.40
CA SER A 53 22.10 -3.49 1.26
C SER A 53 21.38 -2.22 0.81
N MET A 54 20.05 -2.25 0.80
CA MET A 54 19.22 -1.07 0.47
C MET A 54 19.44 0.06 1.47
N ILE A 55 19.48 -0.24 2.78
CA ILE A 55 19.76 0.74 3.84
C ILE A 55 21.11 1.43 3.61
N GLN A 56 22.16 0.66 3.33
CA GLN A 56 23.49 1.24 3.06
C GLN A 56 23.47 2.16 1.83
N GLN A 57 22.82 1.75 0.75
CA GLN A 57 22.75 2.55 -0.46
C GLN A 57 21.94 3.84 -0.25
N ILE A 58 20.80 3.78 0.45
CA ILE A 58 20.00 4.97 0.77
C ILE A 58 20.78 5.96 1.64
N ARG A 59 21.52 5.47 2.66
CA ARG A 59 22.35 6.34 3.52
C ARG A 59 23.43 7.06 2.72
N ASN A 60 24.03 6.38 1.74
CA ASN A 60 25.12 6.92 0.90
C ASN A 60 24.63 7.71 -0.32
N LEU A 61 23.33 7.70 -0.62
CA LEU A 61 22.76 8.37 -1.79
C LEU A 61 22.96 9.89 -1.64
N LYS A 62 23.65 10.49 -2.61
CA LYS A 62 23.84 11.95 -2.66
C LYS A 62 22.63 12.58 -3.35
N CYS A 63 21.93 13.47 -2.64
CA CYS A 63 20.80 14.21 -3.16
C CYS A 63 21.07 15.70 -3.02
N GLY A 64 20.67 16.48 -4.00
CA GLY A 64 20.66 17.95 -3.94
C GLY A 64 19.45 18.47 -3.15
N GLY A 65 19.37 19.78 -2.96
CA GLY A 65 18.23 20.45 -2.37
C GLY A 65 18.34 20.70 -0.86
N LYS A 66 17.27 20.50 -0.13
CA LYS A 66 17.15 20.80 1.32
C LYS A 66 17.69 19.63 2.17
N PRO A 67 18.94 19.69 2.71
CA PRO A 67 19.59 18.52 3.33
C PRO A 67 18.80 17.91 4.49
N GLU A 68 18.15 18.76 5.30
CA GLU A 68 17.36 18.32 6.45
C GLU A 68 16.14 17.50 6.02
N LEU A 69 15.41 17.92 4.99
CA LEU A 69 14.25 17.21 4.46
C LEU A 69 14.67 15.90 3.78
N VAL A 70 15.75 15.94 3.00
CA VAL A 70 16.36 14.76 2.38
C VAL A 70 16.70 13.71 3.43
N GLU A 71 17.27 14.12 4.55
CA GLU A 71 17.62 13.21 5.64
C GLU A 71 16.37 12.57 6.27
N GLN A 72 15.29 13.34 6.50
CA GLN A 72 14.04 12.77 7.04
C GLN A 72 13.41 11.79 6.06
N TRP A 73 13.44 12.10 4.75
CA TRP A 73 12.92 11.18 3.73
C TRP A 73 13.70 9.87 3.68
N LYS A 74 15.03 9.95 3.70
CA LYS A 74 15.90 8.77 3.81
C LYS A 74 15.59 7.93 5.05
N ARG A 75 15.39 8.57 6.22
CA ARG A 75 14.99 7.87 7.45
C ARG A 75 13.70 7.08 7.29
N LEU A 76 12.69 7.62 6.60
CA LEU A 76 11.45 6.91 6.32
C LEU A 76 11.67 5.68 5.43
N ILE A 77 12.51 5.79 4.40
CA ILE A 77 12.85 4.65 3.55
C ILE A 77 13.65 3.60 4.33
N VAL A 78 14.60 4.02 5.16
CA VAL A 78 15.34 3.11 6.06
C VAL A 78 14.39 2.44 7.05
N ALA A 79 13.47 3.19 7.65
CA ALA A 79 12.45 2.63 8.55
C ALA A 79 11.60 1.56 7.85
N LYS A 80 11.19 1.79 6.61
CA LYS A 80 10.49 0.79 5.80
C LYS A 80 11.33 -0.48 5.56
N CYS A 81 12.63 -0.32 5.29
CA CYS A 81 13.54 -1.47 5.17
C CYS A 81 13.69 -2.22 6.51
N CYS A 82 13.79 -1.51 7.63
CA CYS A 82 13.84 -2.12 8.96
C CYS A 82 12.58 -2.93 9.27
N TYR A 83 11.40 -2.40 8.93
CA TYR A 83 10.15 -3.13 9.03
C TYR A 83 10.18 -4.42 8.19
N LEU A 84 10.63 -4.35 6.94
CA LEU A 84 10.67 -5.52 6.03
C LEU A 84 11.61 -6.63 6.51
N LYS A 85 12.66 -6.30 7.27
CA LYS A 85 13.55 -7.30 7.90
C LYS A 85 13.12 -7.75 9.29
N GLY A 86 11.97 -7.25 9.82
CA GLY A 86 11.48 -7.56 11.17
C GLY A 86 12.21 -6.83 12.29
N ALA A 87 12.88 -5.71 12.02
CA ALA A 87 13.57 -4.87 13.00
C ALA A 87 12.65 -3.74 13.49
N ASP A 88 11.49 -4.10 14.06
CA ASP A 88 10.44 -3.16 14.46
C ASP A 88 10.89 -2.08 15.46
N PRO A 89 11.75 -2.34 16.47
CA PRO A 89 12.24 -1.30 17.38
C PRO A 89 13.07 -0.23 16.68
N GLU A 90 13.92 -0.60 15.71
CA GLU A 90 14.71 0.33 14.91
C GLU A 90 13.79 1.16 13.99
N CYS A 91 12.80 0.51 13.38
CA CYS A 91 11.78 1.18 12.59
C CYS A 91 11.03 2.22 13.42
N GLN A 92 10.57 1.88 14.62
CA GLN A 92 9.86 2.80 15.50
C GLN A 92 10.73 4.00 15.90
N ALA A 93 12.00 3.78 16.27
CA ALA A 93 12.92 4.86 16.64
C ALA A 93 13.14 5.87 15.49
N LEU A 94 13.22 5.39 14.25
CA LEU A 94 13.32 6.24 13.06
C LEU A 94 12.07 7.07 12.84
N ILE A 95 10.88 6.46 12.96
CA ILE A 95 9.60 7.16 12.86
C ILE A 95 9.48 8.24 13.94
N ASP A 96 9.85 7.93 15.19
CA ASP A 96 9.81 8.88 16.29
C ASP A 96 10.74 10.07 16.07
N SER A 97 11.92 9.82 15.50
CA SER A 97 12.86 10.88 15.09
C SER A 97 12.25 11.80 14.03
N VAL A 98 11.64 11.23 12.99
CA VAL A 98 10.96 11.99 11.94
C VAL A 98 9.78 12.80 12.51
N ASN A 99 8.97 12.19 13.35
CA ASN A 99 7.86 12.89 14.04
C ASN A 99 8.36 14.04 14.93
N GLY A 100 9.53 13.89 15.56
CA GLY A 100 10.21 14.94 16.32
C GLY A 100 10.56 16.14 15.44
N PHE A 101 11.15 15.88 14.29
CA PHE A 101 11.48 16.91 13.30
C PHE A 101 10.22 17.64 12.80
N CYS A 102 9.16 16.89 12.41
CA CYS A 102 7.91 17.50 11.93
C CYS A 102 7.25 18.39 12.97
N ARG A 103 7.28 18.02 14.26
CA ARG A 103 6.76 18.88 15.34
C ARG A 103 7.51 20.20 15.51
N GLN A 104 8.79 20.25 15.17
CA GLN A 104 9.61 21.47 15.23
C GLN A 104 9.40 22.38 14.01
N HIS A 105 8.80 21.85 12.92
CA HIS A 105 8.57 22.57 11.67
C HIS A 105 7.10 22.43 11.21
N PRO A 106 6.13 22.89 12.03
CA PRO A 106 4.70 22.55 11.83
C PRO A 106 4.05 23.21 10.60
N ASP A 107 4.63 24.30 10.08
CA ASP A 107 3.98 25.16 9.07
C ASP A 107 4.57 25.00 7.66
N GLN A 108 5.36 23.97 7.42
CA GLN A 108 5.96 23.72 6.10
C GLN A 108 5.18 22.64 5.37
N GLU A 109 4.76 22.91 4.14
CA GLU A 109 4.03 21.96 3.29
C GLU A 109 4.82 20.64 3.10
N THR A 110 6.14 20.74 2.86
CA THR A 110 7.04 19.59 2.79
C THR A 110 7.03 18.74 4.06
N THR A 111 6.86 19.35 5.22
CA THR A 111 6.79 18.66 6.50
C THR A 111 5.50 17.86 6.63
N PHE A 112 4.39 18.35 6.09
CA PHE A 112 3.11 17.62 6.06
C PHE A 112 3.23 16.35 5.21
N LYS A 113 3.93 16.41 4.07
CA LYS A 113 4.20 15.23 3.25
C LYS A 113 5.00 14.19 4.03
N ILE A 114 6.13 14.59 4.63
CA ILE A 114 6.99 13.72 5.45
C ILE A 114 6.17 13.10 6.60
N GLN A 115 5.36 13.91 7.30
CA GLN A 115 4.49 13.44 8.38
C GLN A 115 3.46 12.42 7.91
N SER A 116 2.86 12.63 6.74
CA SER A 116 1.88 11.68 6.18
C SER A 116 2.49 10.31 5.94
N TYR A 117 3.72 10.25 5.42
CA TYR A 117 4.43 9.00 5.22
C TYR A 117 4.84 8.34 6.54
N ALA A 118 5.26 9.14 7.54
CA ALA A 118 5.55 8.64 8.88
C ALA A 118 4.30 8.04 9.54
N ASP A 119 3.17 8.73 9.44
CA ASP A 119 1.88 8.25 9.95
C ASP A 119 1.43 6.97 9.24
N ASN A 120 1.60 6.89 7.91
CA ASN A 120 1.29 5.67 7.17
C ASN A 120 2.14 4.49 7.65
N LEU A 121 3.45 4.68 7.81
CA LEU A 121 4.35 3.62 8.29
C LEU A 121 4.05 3.23 9.73
N GLN A 122 3.70 4.19 10.61
CA GLN A 122 3.22 3.92 11.96
C GLN A 122 1.96 3.05 11.94
N GLY A 123 1.03 3.34 11.03
CA GLY A 123 -0.16 2.51 10.80
C GLY A 123 0.21 1.08 10.41
N VAL A 124 1.20 0.90 9.53
CA VAL A 124 1.69 -0.44 9.10
C VAL A 124 2.24 -1.22 10.30
N LEU A 125 3.07 -0.60 11.16
CA LEU A 125 3.60 -1.25 12.37
C LEU A 125 2.47 -1.67 13.33
N LEU A 126 1.51 -0.78 13.56
CA LEU A 126 0.38 -1.08 14.45
C LEU A 126 -0.48 -2.21 13.90
N GLN A 127 -0.69 -2.26 12.60
CA GLN A 127 -1.44 -3.33 11.94
C GLN A 127 -0.71 -4.67 12.04
N ALA A 128 0.61 -4.69 11.89
CA ALA A 128 1.43 -5.89 12.01
C ALA A 128 1.32 -6.53 13.40
N VAL A 129 1.19 -5.73 14.46
CA VAL A 129 0.97 -6.22 15.84
C VAL A 129 -0.52 -6.34 16.22
N GLY A 130 -1.43 -6.33 15.24
CA GLY A 130 -2.86 -6.55 15.42
C GLY A 130 -3.65 -5.36 15.98
N LYS A 131 -3.03 -4.20 16.20
CA LYS A 131 -3.68 -2.98 16.68
C LYS A 131 -4.40 -2.25 15.53
N ARG A 132 -5.45 -2.88 15.00
CA ARG A 132 -6.12 -2.47 13.75
C ARG A 132 -6.81 -1.11 13.81
N GLU A 133 -7.51 -0.78 14.93
CA GLU A 133 -8.19 0.51 15.06
C GLU A 133 -7.21 1.70 15.18
N PRO A 134 -6.16 1.64 16.01
CA PRO A 134 -5.08 2.62 15.99
C PRO A 134 -4.42 2.75 14.61
N ALA A 135 -4.12 1.64 13.92
CA ALA A 135 -3.55 1.66 12.58
C ALA A 135 -4.44 2.44 11.60
N ARG A 136 -5.74 2.13 11.58
CA ARG A 136 -6.72 2.83 10.75
C ARG A 136 -6.76 4.34 11.04
N THR A 137 -6.64 4.74 12.30
CA THR A 137 -6.60 6.16 12.69
C THR A 137 -5.39 6.87 12.09
N TYR A 138 -4.21 6.26 12.14
CA TYR A 138 -3.00 6.80 11.53
C TYR A 138 -3.11 6.89 10.00
N TYR A 139 -3.65 5.88 9.34
CA TYR A 139 -3.89 5.93 7.89
C TYR A 139 -4.86 7.05 7.50
N ILE A 140 -5.95 7.26 8.25
CA ILE A 140 -6.90 8.34 7.99
C ILE A 140 -6.24 9.72 8.17
N LYS A 141 -5.35 9.86 9.16
CA LYS A 141 -4.57 11.09 9.37
C LYS A 141 -3.68 11.36 8.16
N ALA A 142 -2.88 10.37 7.76
CA ALA A 142 -2.01 10.46 6.59
C ALA A 142 -2.79 10.81 5.31
N TYR A 143 -3.92 10.14 5.07
CA TYR A 143 -4.77 10.42 3.93
C TYR A 143 -5.25 11.88 3.89
N ARG A 144 -5.71 12.41 5.03
CA ARG A 144 -6.23 13.79 5.11
C ARG A 144 -5.16 14.83 4.78
N GLU A 145 -3.92 14.62 5.22
CA GLU A 145 -2.82 15.53 4.93
C GLU A 145 -2.44 15.48 3.43
N LEU A 146 -2.32 14.29 2.83
CA LEU A 146 -2.03 14.15 1.40
C LEU A 146 -3.11 14.77 0.51
N MET A 147 -4.39 14.67 0.91
CA MET A 147 -5.49 15.27 0.15
C MET A 147 -5.49 16.81 0.21
N LYS A 148 -4.97 17.41 1.29
CA LYS A 148 -4.78 18.88 1.34
C LYS A 148 -3.65 19.36 0.44
N LEU A 149 -2.68 18.49 0.18
CA LEU A 149 -1.49 18.77 -0.63
C LEU A 149 -1.66 18.37 -2.11
N ASP A 150 -2.87 17.95 -2.52
CA ASP A 150 -3.15 17.41 -3.87
C ASP A 150 -2.25 16.22 -4.29
N HIS A 151 -1.64 15.53 -3.31
CA HIS A 151 -0.83 14.32 -3.52
C HIS A 151 -1.71 13.08 -3.71
N HIS A 152 -2.52 13.07 -4.76
CA HIS A 152 -3.50 12.02 -5.03
C HIS A 152 -2.88 10.66 -5.33
N ASN A 153 -1.70 10.62 -5.96
CA ASN A 153 -0.98 9.37 -6.25
C ASN A 153 -0.67 8.60 -4.96
N ASP A 154 -0.07 9.31 -4.00
CA ASP A 154 0.34 8.74 -2.73
C ASP A 154 -0.86 8.33 -1.85
N ALA A 155 -2.00 9.01 -2.04
CA ALA A 155 -3.23 8.72 -1.31
C ALA A 155 -3.88 7.38 -1.70
N ILE A 156 -3.57 6.80 -2.88
CA ILE A 156 -4.15 5.54 -3.33
C ILE A 156 -3.77 4.39 -2.40
N ASP A 157 -2.49 4.23 -2.10
CA ASP A 157 -2.00 3.16 -1.23
C ASP A 157 -2.55 3.31 0.19
N ILE A 158 -2.69 4.55 0.67
CA ILE A 158 -3.27 4.81 1.98
C ILE A 158 -4.76 4.46 2.01
N CYS A 159 -5.52 4.75 0.94
CA CYS A 159 -6.91 4.30 0.82
C CYS A 159 -7.03 2.77 0.89
N ILE A 160 -6.11 2.05 0.24
CA ILE A 160 -6.04 0.58 0.30
C ILE A 160 -5.78 0.13 1.75
N ASN A 161 -4.81 0.73 2.44
CA ASN A 161 -4.49 0.40 3.83
C ASN A 161 -5.67 0.67 4.77
N ILE A 162 -6.40 1.79 4.60
CA ILE A 162 -7.62 2.08 5.38
C ILE A 162 -8.70 1.04 5.10
N ALA A 163 -8.88 0.65 3.84
CA ALA A 163 -9.85 -0.35 3.43
C ALA A 163 -9.54 -1.71 4.04
N ASP A 164 -8.28 -2.15 3.98
CA ASP A 164 -7.82 -3.40 4.58
C ASP A 164 -8.01 -3.42 6.10
N ALA A 165 -7.60 -2.36 6.79
CA ALA A 165 -7.80 -2.22 8.24
C ALA A 165 -9.30 -2.23 8.59
N SER A 166 -10.15 -1.53 7.82
CA SER A 166 -11.60 -1.50 8.01
C SER A 166 -12.22 -2.88 7.79
N ARG A 167 -11.80 -3.62 6.76
CA ARG A 167 -12.24 -4.99 6.49
C ARG A 167 -11.88 -5.93 7.64
N GLN A 168 -10.65 -5.87 8.14
CA GLN A 168 -10.19 -6.67 9.28
C GLN A 168 -10.91 -6.33 10.59
N LEU A 169 -11.49 -5.14 10.70
CA LEU A 169 -12.35 -4.71 11.81
C LEU A 169 -13.84 -5.09 11.61
N GLY A 170 -14.19 -5.75 10.50
CA GLY A 170 -15.57 -6.07 10.14
C GLY A 170 -16.38 -4.86 9.65
N LYS A 171 -15.77 -3.69 9.46
CA LYS A 171 -16.40 -2.47 8.93
C LYS A 171 -16.50 -2.54 7.40
N LEU A 172 -17.27 -3.52 6.88
CA LEU A 172 -17.24 -3.88 5.46
C LEU A 172 -17.78 -2.79 4.53
N ALA A 173 -18.76 -2.00 4.98
CA ALA A 173 -19.26 -0.85 4.22
C ALA A 173 -18.17 0.24 4.06
N ASP A 174 -17.44 0.56 5.13
CA ASP A 174 -16.31 1.46 5.12
C ASP A 174 -15.20 0.94 4.18
N ALA A 175 -14.83 -0.34 4.32
CA ALA A 175 -13.82 -0.98 3.48
C ALA A 175 -14.16 -0.86 1.99
N SER A 176 -15.41 -1.18 1.61
CA SER A 176 -15.89 -1.01 0.24
C SER A 176 -15.80 0.44 -0.25
N SER A 177 -16.15 1.40 0.61
CA SER A 177 -16.09 2.83 0.28
C SER A 177 -14.64 3.29 0.02
N TRP A 178 -13.69 2.87 0.86
CA TRP A 178 -12.29 3.24 0.70
C TRP A 178 -11.63 2.59 -0.52
N TYR A 179 -11.93 1.31 -0.83
CA TYR A 179 -11.47 0.71 -2.09
C TYR A 179 -12.05 1.40 -3.32
N ARG A 180 -13.34 1.81 -3.29
CA ARG A 180 -13.92 2.59 -4.41
C ARG A 180 -13.25 3.94 -4.55
N ARG A 181 -12.87 4.58 -3.45
CA ARG A 181 -12.13 5.84 -3.49
C ARG A 181 -10.73 5.65 -4.07
N ALA A 182 -10.02 4.58 -3.69
CA ALA A 182 -8.75 4.21 -4.30
C ALA A 182 -8.91 3.97 -5.82
N ASN A 183 -9.97 3.24 -6.22
CA ASN A 183 -10.26 3.00 -7.64
C ASN A 183 -10.52 4.29 -8.41
N PHE A 184 -11.32 5.20 -7.85
CA PHE A 184 -11.59 6.50 -8.47
C PHE A 184 -10.32 7.32 -8.67
N LEU A 185 -9.45 7.39 -7.66
CA LEU A 185 -8.16 8.10 -7.77
C LEU A 185 -7.26 7.44 -8.82
N ALA A 186 -7.13 6.11 -8.79
CA ALA A 186 -6.31 5.38 -9.75
C ALA A 186 -6.81 5.54 -11.20
N ASP A 187 -8.12 5.50 -11.42
CA ASP A 187 -8.73 5.73 -12.73
C ASP A 187 -8.51 7.17 -13.21
N SER A 188 -8.72 8.17 -12.35
CA SER A 188 -8.56 9.59 -12.69
C SER A 188 -7.12 9.97 -13.06
N LEU A 189 -6.16 9.24 -12.51
CA LEU A 189 -4.72 9.46 -12.73
C LEU A 189 -4.11 8.51 -13.76
N ASN A 190 -4.92 7.61 -14.35
CA ASN A 190 -4.46 6.53 -15.25
C ASN A 190 -3.40 5.61 -14.62
N LEU A 191 -3.44 5.42 -13.29
CA LEU A 191 -2.52 4.58 -12.54
C LEU A 191 -3.02 3.13 -12.47
N HIS A 192 -2.75 2.37 -13.52
CA HIS A 192 -3.23 0.99 -13.65
C HIS A 192 -2.51 -0.02 -12.74
N GLU A 193 -1.40 0.35 -12.12
CA GLU A 193 -0.60 -0.55 -11.28
C GLU A 193 -1.33 -0.96 -10.00
N ALA A 194 -2.06 -0.04 -9.38
CA ALA A 194 -2.84 -0.31 -8.16
C ALA A 194 -4.17 -1.05 -8.42
N GLN A 195 -4.65 -1.07 -9.66
CA GLN A 195 -5.99 -1.58 -10.00
C GLN A 195 -6.19 -3.06 -9.66
N ASN A 196 -5.15 -3.89 -9.85
CA ASN A 196 -5.24 -5.31 -9.48
C ASN A 196 -5.53 -5.49 -7.99
N SER A 197 -4.74 -4.82 -7.13
CA SER A 197 -4.89 -4.89 -5.66
C SER A 197 -6.22 -4.32 -5.19
N ILE A 198 -6.66 -3.20 -5.76
CA ILE A 198 -7.94 -2.55 -5.43
C ILE A 198 -9.12 -3.48 -5.75
N LEU A 199 -9.15 -4.04 -6.96
CA LEU A 199 -10.23 -4.92 -7.38
C LEU A 199 -10.23 -6.24 -6.60
N ALA A 200 -9.04 -6.80 -6.30
CA ALA A 200 -8.93 -7.97 -5.45
C ALA A 200 -9.43 -7.68 -4.02
N GLY A 201 -9.11 -6.51 -3.47
CA GLY A 201 -9.62 -6.05 -2.17
C GLY A 201 -11.15 -5.93 -2.15
N LEU A 202 -11.76 -5.34 -3.19
CA LEU A 202 -13.21 -5.34 -3.35
C LEU A 202 -13.77 -6.76 -3.41
N GLY A 203 -13.11 -7.65 -4.14
CA GLY A 203 -13.47 -9.07 -4.18
C GLY A 203 -13.48 -9.72 -2.80
N GLN A 204 -12.48 -9.42 -1.95
CA GLN A 204 -12.43 -9.91 -0.58
C GLN A 204 -13.56 -9.32 0.30
N VAL A 205 -13.84 -8.02 0.19
CA VAL A 205 -14.96 -7.39 0.92
C VAL A 205 -16.28 -8.07 0.57
N TYR A 206 -16.53 -8.35 -0.72
CA TYR A 206 -17.76 -9.04 -1.13
C TYR A 206 -17.77 -10.52 -0.72
N ASN A 207 -16.63 -11.18 -0.62
CA ASN A 207 -16.53 -12.48 0.00
C ASN A 207 -16.95 -12.46 1.48
N ASP A 208 -16.45 -11.50 2.25
CA ASP A 208 -16.79 -11.34 3.66
C ASP A 208 -18.30 -11.02 3.85
N LEU A 209 -18.90 -10.31 2.89
CA LEU A 209 -20.34 -10.09 2.79
C LEU A 209 -21.12 -11.31 2.27
N ARG A 210 -20.46 -12.44 1.99
CA ARG A 210 -21.01 -13.65 1.36
C ARG A 210 -21.69 -13.42 0.00
N ASN A 211 -21.37 -12.30 -0.65
CA ASN A 211 -21.79 -12.02 -2.03
C ASN A 211 -20.74 -12.55 -3.03
N TYR A 212 -20.72 -13.85 -3.17
CA TYR A 212 -19.72 -14.54 -3.99
C TYR A 212 -19.80 -14.20 -5.47
N GLN A 213 -20.98 -13.82 -5.97
CA GLN A 213 -21.12 -13.40 -7.37
C GLN A 213 -20.32 -12.10 -7.64
N LEU A 214 -20.47 -11.10 -6.78
CA LEU A 214 -19.70 -9.86 -6.88
C LEU A 214 -18.21 -10.09 -6.57
N ALA A 215 -17.87 -10.96 -5.62
CA ALA A 215 -16.50 -11.32 -5.35
C ALA A 215 -15.81 -11.85 -6.62
N HIS A 216 -16.39 -12.84 -7.28
CA HIS A 216 -15.86 -13.38 -8.54
C HIS A 216 -15.87 -12.37 -9.69
N PHE A 217 -16.87 -11.48 -9.75
CA PHE A 217 -16.90 -10.41 -10.75
C PHE A 217 -15.63 -9.54 -10.64
N TYR A 218 -15.29 -9.08 -9.43
CA TYR A 218 -14.12 -8.24 -9.23
C TYR A 218 -12.80 -8.96 -9.49
N PHE A 219 -12.65 -10.22 -9.05
CA PHE A 219 -11.44 -11.00 -9.37
C PHE A 219 -11.29 -11.26 -10.86
N ARG A 220 -12.36 -11.62 -11.58
CA ARG A 220 -12.31 -11.78 -13.05
C ARG A 220 -12.02 -10.48 -13.77
N LYS A 221 -12.58 -9.34 -13.29
CA LYS A 221 -12.28 -8.03 -13.85
C LYS A 221 -10.79 -7.72 -13.68
N ALA A 222 -10.22 -7.94 -12.48
CA ALA A 222 -8.81 -7.74 -12.22
C ALA A 222 -7.93 -8.64 -13.10
N GLU A 223 -8.22 -9.95 -13.19
CA GLU A 223 -7.42 -10.89 -14.00
C GLU A 223 -7.42 -10.50 -15.49
N ARG A 224 -8.54 -10.02 -16.03
CA ARG A 224 -8.68 -9.69 -17.46
C ARG A 224 -8.06 -8.34 -17.82
N GLN A 225 -8.30 -7.31 -17.01
CA GLN A 225 -7.94 -5.93 -17.33
C GLN A 225 -6.61 -5.51 -16.73
N TYR A 226 -6.30 -6.04 -15.54
CA TYR A 226 -5.13 -5.66 -14.74
C TYR A 226 -4.47 -6.91 -14.12
N PRO A 227 -3.95 -7.85 -14.95
CA PRO A 227 -3.35 -9.08 -14.43
C PRO A 227 -2.17 -8.77 -13.50
N PRO A 228 -1.89 -9.63 -12.49
CA PRO A 228 -0.74 -9.47 -11.63
C PRO A 228 0.57 -9.36 -12.42
N ARG A 229 1.36 -8.33 -12.15
CA ARG A 229 2.58 -8.02 -12.93
C ARG A 229 3.86 -8.56 -12.32
N ASN A 230 3.84 -8.83 -11.04
CA ASN A 230 4.99 -9.31 -10.28
C ASN A 230 4.57 -10.40 -9.29
N PRO A 231 5.53 -11.15 -8.71
CA PRO A 231 5.22 -12.23 -7.78
C PRO A 231 4.44 -11.80 -6.53
N LYS A 232 4.66 -10.58 -6.02
CA LYS A 232 3.94 -10.04 -4.86
C LYS A 232 2.46 -9.87 -5.16
N ASP A 233 2.13 -9.23 -6.29
CA ASP A 233 0.75 -9.04 -6.73
C ASP A 233 0.08 -10.39 -7.02
N ALA A 234 0.80 -11.31 -7.68
CA ALA A 234 0.30 -12.63 -7.99
C ALA A 234 -0.01 -13.44 -6.72
N HIS A 235 0.88 -13.40 -5.71
CA HIS A 235 0.62 -14.03 -4.42
C HIS A 235 -0.66 -13.49 -3.79
N PHE A 236 -0.75 -12.17 -3.60
CA PHE A 236 -1.92 -11.54 -2.98
C PHE A 236 -3.20 -11.88 -3.73
N PHE A 237 -3.19 -11.70 -5.04
CA PHE A 237 -4.34 -11.91 -5.91
C PHE A 237 -4.86 -13.35 -5.86
N PHE A 238 -3.99 -14.32 -6.14
CA PHE A 238 -4.41 -15.73 -6.21
C PHE A 238 -4.73 -16.33 -4.84
N ASN A 239 -3.99 -15.94 -3.79
CA ASN A 239 -4.32 -16.37 -2.44
C ASN A 239 -5.70 -15.86 -2.01
N SER A 240 -6.01 -14.59 -2.30
CA SER A 240 -7.31 -13.99 -1.99
C SER A 240 -8.46 -14.63 -2.78
N TRP A 241 -8.23 -14.92 -4.07
CA TRP A 241 -9.25 -15.59 -4.88
C TRP A 241 -9.45 -17.06 -4.48
N GLY A 242 -8.38 -17.74 -4.06
CA GLY A 242 -8.45 -19.08 -3.47
C GLY A 242 -9.34 -19.10 -2.24
N ASN A 243 -9.20 -18.10 -1.34
CA ASN A 243 -10.04 -17.97 -0.16
C ASN A 243 -11.53 -17.79 -0.52
N VAL A 244 -11.86 -17.09 -1.61
CA VAL A 244 -13.26 -16.97 -2.08
C VAL A 244 -13.81 -18.34 -2.49
N TYR A 245 -13.03 -19.17 -3.19
CA TYR A 245 -13.45 -20.52 -3.55
C TYR A 245 -13.58 -21.43 -2.33
N SER A 246 -12.65 -21.33 -1.36
CA SER A 246 -12.73 -22.08 -0.09
C SER A 246 -14.00 -21.69 0.69
N SER A 247 -14.33 -20.40 0.77
CA SER A 247 -15.56 -19.93 1.43
C SER A 247 -16.85 -20.45 0.78
N GLN A 248 -16.77 -20.95 -0.46
CA GLN A 248 -17.87 -21.57 -1.19
C GLN A 248 -17.81 -23.11 -1.19
N GLU A 249 -16.94 -23.70 -0.40
CA GLU A 249 -16.73 -25.15 -0.37
C GLU A 249 -16.38 -25.74 -1.77
N LYS A 250 -15.55 -24.98 -2.53
CA LYS A 250 -15.07 -25.36 -3.87
C LYS A 250 -13.55 -25.63 -3.83
N PRO A 251 -13.12 -26.72 -3.17
CA PRO A 251 -11.70 -26.95 -2.93
C PRO A 251 -10.91 -27.22 -4.21
N ALA A 252 -11.50 -27.74 -5.27
CA ALA A 252 -10.81 -27.98 -6.53
C ALA A 252 -10.40 -26.68 -7.24
N GLU A 253 -11.24 -25.65 -7.20
CA GLU A 253 -10.97 -24.32 -7.71
C GLU A 253 -10.02 -23.55 -6.80
N ALA A 254 -10.21 -23.65 -5.46
CA ALA A 254 -9.32 -23.06 -4.47
C ALA A 254 -7.89 -23.58 -4.65
N LEU A 255 -7.70 -24.89 -4.85
CA LEU A 255 -6.40 -25.52 -5.09
C LEU A 255 -5.65 -24.89 -6.27
N LYS A 256 -6.34 -24.63 -7.39
CA LYS A 256 -5.73 -23.99 -8.56
C LYS A 256 -5.20 -22.61 -8.24
N CYS A 257 -5.95 -21.83 -7.47
CA CYS A 257 -5.54 -20.50 -7.07
C CYS A 257 -4.36 -20.56 -6.08
N PHE A 258 -4.41 -21.38 -5.05
CA PHE A 258 -3.35 -21.48 -4.07
C PHE A 258 -2.04 -22.00 -4.65
N LEU A 259 -2.07 -22.91 -5.63
CA LEU A 259 -0.86 -23.34 -6.34
C LEU A 259 -0.21 -22.19 -7.14
N LYS A 260 -1.01 -21.31 -7.76
CA LYS A 260 -0.49 -20.09 -8.41
C LYS A 260 0.13 -19.14 -7.38
N ALA A 261 -0.53 -18.96 -6.22
CA ALA A 261 -0.02 -18.15 -5.14
C ALA A 261 1.30 -18.70 -4.58
N GLN A 262 1.40 -20.02 -4.38
CA GLN A 262 2.62 -20.68 -3.91
C GLN A 262 3.79 -20.46 -4.88
N LYS A 263 3.55 -20.67 -6.18
CA LYS A 263 4.59 -20.41 -7.19
C LYS A 263 5.13 -18.97 -7.06
N ALA A 264 4.26 -18.01 -6.82
CA ALA A 264 4.65 -16.61 -6.63
C ALA A 264 5.48 -16.40 -5.35
N THR A 265 5.09 -16.99 -4.20
CA THR A 265 5.87 -16.87 -2.95
C THR A 265 7.25 -17.52 -3.05
N LEU A 266 7.37 -18.63 -3.76
CA LEU A 266 8.67 -19.29 -4.01
C LEU A 266 9.59 -18.40 -4.85
N GLN A 267 9.05 -17.68 -5.86
CA GLN A 267 9.81 -16.71 -6.65
C GLN A 267 10.26 -15.49 -5.81
N MET A 268 9.50 -15.12 -4.81
CA MET A 268 9.86 -14.03 -3.89
C MET A 268 10.94 -14.43 -2.88
N GLY A 269 11.18 -15.73 -2.67
CA GLY A 269 12.10 -16.22 -1.65
C GLY A 269 11.67 -15.84 -0.23
N GLN A 270 10.36 -15.76 0.05
CA GLN A 270 9.82 -15.37 1.35
C GLN A 270 9.18 -16.56 2.08
N PRO A 271 9.94 -17.26 2.95
CA PRO A 271 9.51 -18.52 3.58
C PRO A 271 8.22 -18.37 4.40
N PHE A 272 8.05 -17.26 5.10
CA PHE A 272 6.83 -17.01 5.89
C PHE A 272 5.58 -16.95 5.01
N MET A 273 5.62 -16.20 3.90
CA MET A 273 4.48 -16.11 2.98
C MET A 273 4.21 -17.47 2.31
N THR A 274 5.26 -18.23 2.00
CA THR A 274 5.12 -19.58 1.49
C THR A 274 4.41 -20.50 2.50
N ALA A 275 4.79 -20.41 3.79
CA ALA A 275 4.14 -21.20 4.84
C ALA A 275 2.65 -20.85 5.01
N VAL A 276 2.26 -19.58 4.85
CA VAL A 276 0.85 -19.17 4.88
C VAL A 276 0.06 -19.82 3.74
N VAL A 277 0.61 -19.81 2.52
CA VAL A 277 -0.05 -20.46 1.36
C VAL A 277 -0.04 -21.98 1.50
N ASP A 278 1.04 -22.56 2.03
CA ASP A 278 1.13 -23.99 2.30
C ASP A 278 0.07 -24.45 3.31
N ALA A 279 -0.27 -23.61 4.32
CA ALA A 279 -1.37 -23.88 5.23
C ALA A 279 -2.72 -23.97 4.47
N ASN A 280 -3.00 -23.02 3.59
CA ASN A 280 -4.20 -23.04 2.76
C ASN A 280 -4.23 -24.27 1.81
N LEU A 281 -3.10 -24.63 1.21
CA LEU A 281 -2.96 -25.82 0.40
C LEU A 281 -3.21 -27.10 1.20
N GLY A 282 -2.60 -27.20 2.38
CA GLY A 282 -2.78 -28.33 3.29
C GLY A 282 -4.25 -28.54 3.66
N GLN A 283 -4.92 -27.48 4.07
CA GLN A 283 -6.37 -27.50 4.36
C GLN A 283 -7.18 -27.91 3.13
N THR A 284 -6.90 -27.33 1.97
CA THR A 284 -7.60 -27.66 0.73
C THR A 284 -7.41 -29.12 0.31
N TYR A 285 -6.21 -29.69 0.52
CA TYR A 285 -5.96 -31.12 0.26
C TYR A 285 -6.70 -32.04 1.25
N LEU A 286 -6.90 -31.62 2.52
CA LEU A 286 -7.75 -32.34 3.46
C LEU A 286 -9.21 -32.38 2.98
N GLU A 287 -9.74 -31.25 2.52
CA GLU A 287 -11.09 -31.15 1.97
C GLU A 287 -11.28 -32.02 0.71
N LEU A 288 -10.22 -32.23 -0.05
CA LEU A 288 -10.19 -33.13 -1.21
C LEU A 288 -9.88 -34.61 -0.87
N ASN A 289 -9.76 -34.94 0.41
CA ASN A 289 -9.38 -36.27 0.91
C ASN A 289 -8.05 -36.77 0.36
N ARG A 290 -7.07 -35.88 0.14
CA ARG A 290 -5.71 -36.19 -0.37
C ARG A 290 -4.70 -36.08 0.77
N LEU A 291 -4.72 -37.05 1.69
CA LEU A 291 -4.02 -37.00 2.98
C LEU A 291 -2.50 -36.83 2.86
N ASP A 292 -1.86 -37.56 1.93
CA ASP A 292 -0.40 -37.45 1.75
C ASP A 292 0.04 -36.04 1.32
N SER A 293 -0.71 -35.44 0.41
CA SER A 293 -0.46 -34.07 -0.02
C SER A 293 -0.71 -33.08 1.13
N ALA A 294 -1.79 -33.25 1.88
CA ALA A 294 -2.10 -32.42 3.03
C ALA A 294 -0.97 -32.46 4.08
N GLN A 295 -0.51 -33.66 4.43
CA GLN A 295 0.59 -33.85 5.37
C GLN A 295 1.87 -33.16 4.92
N LYS A 296 2.23 -33.27 3.63
CA LYS A 296 3.41 -32.63 3.05
C LYS A 296 3.37 -31.10 3.24
N TYR A 297 2.24 -30.45 2.91
CA TYR A 297 2.11 -29.01 2.99
C TYR A 297 2.01 -28.52 4.44
N LEU A 298 1.27 -29.21 5.30
CA LEU A 298 1.14 -28.85 6.72
C LEU A 298 2.46 -29.02 7.49
N ALA A 299 3.29 -30.00 7.14
CA ALA A 299 4.62 -30.16 7.75
C ALA A 299 5.54 -28.96 7.50
N ASN A 300 5.38 -28.27 6.37
CA ASN A 300 6.13 -27.03 6.11
C ASN A 300 5.67 -25.88 6.99
N THR A 301 4.40 -25.82 7.36
CA THR A 301 3.83 -24.73 8.17
C THR A 301 4.26 -24.80 9.62
N THR A 302 4.42 -26.01 10.18
CA THR A 302 4.79 -26.19 11.60
C THR A 302 6.13 -25.57 11.95
N LYS A 303 7.07 -25.50 11.00
CA LYS A 303 8.39 -24.84 11.19
C LYS A 303 8.29 -23.34 11.46
N PHE A 304 7.19 -22.68 11.05
CA PHE A 304 7.01 -21.25 11.17
C PHE A 304 6.01 -20.85 12.25
N PHE A 305 4.99 -21.67 12.49
CA PHE A 305 3.91 -21.34 13.42
C PHE A 305 4.03 -22.01 14.80
N PHE A 306 4.87 -23.06 14.91
CA PHE A 306 5.13 -23.76 16.15
C PHE A 306 6.62 -23.76 16.50
N VAL A 307 7.23 -22.56 16.56
CA VAL A 307 8.48 -22.40 17.30
C VAL A 307 8.07 -22.37 18.77
N PRO A 308 8.45 -23.37 19.59
CA PRO A 308 8.19 -23.30 21.01
C PRO A 308 8.86 -22.05 21.55
N PRO A 309 8.23 -21.28 22.46
CA PRO A 309 8.89 -20.18 23.11
C PRO A 309 10.13 -20.74 23.79
N ASN A 310 11.30 -20.28 23.37
CA ASN A 310 12.65 -20.55 23.87
C ASN A 310 12.75 -21.50 25.06
N MET A 311 13.27 -22.76 24.80
CA MET A 311 14.02 -23.43 25.86
C MET A 311 15.35 -22.73 26.06
#